data_ab506c54da6b64281cead707c47d3031
#
_entry.id   ab506c54da6b64281cead707c47d3031
#
_cell.length_a   1.000
_cell.length_b   1.000
_cell.length_c   1.000
_cell.angle_alpha   90.00
_cell.angle_beta   90.00
_cell.angle_gamma   90.00
#
_symmetry.space_group_name_H-M   'P 1'
#
loop_
_entity.id
_entity.type
_entity.pdbx_description
1 polymer ?
#
loop_
_entity_poly.entity_id
_entity_poly.type
_entity_poly.pdbx_seq_one_letter_code
_entity_poly.pdbx_strand_id
1 'polypeptide(L)'
;MKGYAKPLNEFICGQQIQFVIPVYQRNYDWLQDNCDQLLSDLVKLIHSGRTSHFFGSIVTSVAGTGFSRLVIDGQQRLTTISLLLLAGIKAVNDGLLEISNESRKDEAYDLFLNAKYCNSERKIKLVPIENDRIAYDKIFNGEDELDEDSKITRNFRHFYDKLTRKPQQLTFDNLLDAVEHLQIISIELDADDDAQLIFESLNSTGLALTEADKITK
;
A
#
# COMPACT_ATOMS: atom_id res chain seq x y z
N MET A 1 -16.38 1.53 -17.09
CA MET A 1 -15.97 1.33 -15.68
C MET A 1 -16.40 -0.05 -15.19
N LYS A 2 -15.52 -0.82 -14.56
CA LYS A 2 -15.79 -2.15 -13.99
C LYS A 2 -15.25 -2.22 -12.57
N GLY A 3 -16.02 -2.81 -11.64
CA GLY A 3 -15.65 -2.92 -10.23
C GLY A 3 -15.75 -4.38 -9.74
N TYR A 4 -14.73 -4.85 -9.02
CA TYR A 4 -14.67 -6.21 -8.48
C TYR A 4 -14.08 -6.19 -7.08
N ALA A 5 -14.69 -6.95 -6.17
CA ALA A 5 -14.06 -7.27 -4.88
C ALA A 5 -12.97 -8.32 -5.11
N LYS A 6 -11.77 -8.07 -4.61
CA LYS A 6 -10.64 -9.01 -4.69
C LYS A 6 -9.64 -8.79 -3.56
N PRO A 7 -8.83 -9.80 -3.21
CA PRO A 7 -7.71 -9.62 -2.30
C PRO A 7 -6.67 -8.65 -2.86
N LEU A 8 -5.95 -7.96 -1.97
CA LEU A 8 -4.93 -6.96 -2.35
C LEU A 8 -3.79 -7.60 -3.13
N ASN A 9 -3.36 -8.81 -2.77
CA ASN A 9 -2.32 -9.54 -3.50
C ASN A 9 -2.72 -9.83 -4.96
N GLU A 10 -3.98 -10.17 -5.24
CA GLU A 10 -4.47 -10.35 -6.61
C GLU A 10 -4.53 -9.03 -7.39
N PHE A 11 -4.85 -7.94 -6.71
CA PHE A 11 -4.87 -6.62 -7.35
C PHE A 11 -3.49 -6.15 -7.75
N ILE A 12 -2.50 -6.28 -6.85
CA ILE A 12 -1.16 -5.74 -7.04
C ILE A 12 -0.25 -6.68 -7.82
N CYS A 13 -0.66 -7.93 -8.04
CA CYS A 13 0.15 -8.95 -8.71
C CYS A 13 0.58 -8.53 -10.13
N GLY A 14 1.66 -9.15 -10.62
CA GLY A 14 2.22 -8.89 -11.95
C GLY A 14 3.48 -8.03 -11.89
N GLN A 15 4.62 -8.67 -12.06
CA GLN A 15 5.95 -8.02 -12.00
C GLN A 15 6.23 -7.05 -13.16
N GLN A 16 5.30 -6.91 -14.12
CA GLN A 16 5.38 -5.93 -15.21
C GLN A 16 4.59 -4.65 -14.88
N ILE A 17 3.62 -4.73 -13.95
CA ILE A 17 2.68 -3.65 -13.68
C ILE A 17 3.28 -2.67 -12.70
N GLN A 18 3.25 -1.38 -13.06
CA GLN A 18 3.52 -0.27 -12.17
C GLN A 18 2.24 0.50 -11.88
N PHE A 19 2.06 0.89 -10.63
CA PHE A 19 1.05 1.83 -10.21
C PHE A 19 1.67 3.22 -10.10
N VAL A 20 1.18 4.16 -10.91
CA VAL A 20 1.72 5.52 -10.98
C VAL A 20 0.71 6.48 -10.39
N ILE A 21 1.13 7.25 -9.39
CA ILE A 21 0.32 8.32 -8.83
C ILE A 21 0.45 9.54 -9.74
N PRO A 22 -0.65 10.03 -10.37
CA PRO A 22 -0.60 11.16 -11.27
C PRO A 22 -0.20 12.47 -10.58
N VAL A 23 0.43 13.38 -11.32
CA VAL A 23 0.95 14.64 -10.80
C VAL A 23 -0.11 15.61 -10.23
N TYR A 24 -1.37 15.43 -10.61
CA TYR A 24 -2.47 16.23 -10.09
C TYR A 24 -3.02 15.72 -8.75
N GLN A 25 -2.55 14.57 -8.30
CA GLN A 25 -2.90 14.03 -6.99
C GLN A 25 -2.18 14.81 -5.87
N ARG A 26 -2.77 14.82 -4.67
CA ARG A 26 -2.12 15.40 -3.49
C ARG A 26 -0.93 14.54 -3.04
N ASN A 27 -0.01 15.16 -2.32
CA ASN A 27 1.07 14.46 -1.63
C ASN A 27 0.52 13.40 -0.65
N TYR A 28 1.38 12.49 -0.26
CA TYR A 28 1.08 11.56 0.82
C TYR A 28 0.77 12.34 2.11
N ASP A 29 -0.41 12.10 2.68
CA ASP A 29 -0.96 12.93 3.75
C ASP A 29 -1.45 12.16 4.98
N TRP A 30 -1.43 10.84 4.95
CA TRP A 30 -1.79 10.05 6.12
C TRP A 30 -0.87 10.35 7.30
N LEU A 31 -1.50 10.43 8.48
CA LEU A 31 -0.83 10.64 9.76
C LEU A 31 -0.59 9.29 10.45
N GLN A 32 0.17 9.34 11.55
CA GLN A 32 0.48 8.14 12.34
C GLN A 32 -0.79 7.43 12.86
N ASP A 33 -1.86 8.17 13.17
CA ASP A 33 -3.13 7.59 13.59
C ASP A 33 -3.74 6.67 12.51
N ASN A 34 -3.61 7.04 11.23
CA ASN A 34 -4.06 6.19 10.13
C ASN A 34 -3.20 4.92 10.02
N CYS A 35 -1.90 5.05 10.26
CA CYS A 35 -0.97 3.92 10.30
C CYS A 35 -1.27 2.99 11.48
N ASP A 36 -1.56 3.54 12.66
CA ASP A 36 -1.95 2.79 13.85
C ASP A 36 -3.29 2.05 13.64
N GLN A 37 -4.26 2.68 12.98
CA GLN A 37 -5.51 2.04 12.64
C GLN A 37 -5.28 0.84 11.71
N LEU A 38 -4.50 1.01 10.62
CA LEU A 38 -4.16 -0.08 9.73
C LEU A 38 -3.47 -1.23 10.47
N LEU A 39 -2.45 -0.94 11.27
CA LEU A 39 -1.72 -1.97 12.01
C LEU A 39 -2.63 -2.68 13.02
N SER A 40 -3.50 -1.95 13.71
CA SER A 40 -4.51 -2.52 14.61
C SER A 40 -5.46 -3.47 13.88
N ASP A 41 -5.90 -3.12 12.68
CA ASP A 41 -6.82 -3.95 11.91
C ASP A 41 -6.14 -5.21 11.37
N LEU A 42 -4.87 -5.13 10.96
CA LEU A 42 -4.07 -6.30 10.61
C LEU A 42 -3.84 -7.22 11.82
N VAL A 43 -3.50 -6.67 12.98
CA VAL A 43 -3.32 -7.44 14.23
C VAL A 43 -4.63 -8.13 14.63
N LYS A 44 -5.78 -7.44 14.54
CA LYS A 44 -7.09 -8.06 14.77
C LYS A 44 -7.38 -9.19 13.77
N LEU A 45 -7.02 -9.01 12.51
CA LEU A 45 -7.19 -10.05 11.50
C LEU A 45 -6.38 -11.30 11.85
N ILE A 46 -5.11 -11.14 12.24
CA ILE A 46 -4.21 -12.22 12.67
C ILE A 46 -4.80 -12.99 13.87
N HIS A 47 -5.31 -12.28 14.88
CA HIS A 47 -5.76 -12.93 16.14
C HIS A 47 -7.21 -13.41 16.13
N SER A 48 -8.06 -12.87 15.24
CA SER A 48 -9.50 -13.17 15.25
C SER A 48 -9.90 -14.43 14.50
N GLY A 49 -8.97 -15.05 13.74
CA GLY A 49 -9.27 -16.14 12.80
C GLY A 49 -10.17 -15.72 11.62
N ARG A 50 -10.37 -14.42 11.41
CA ARG A 50 -11.07 -13.90 10.22
C ARG A 50 -10.20 -14.13 9.00
N THR A 51 -10.84 -14.43 7.88
CA THR A 51 -10.14 -14.72 6.61
C THR A 51 -9.87 -13.48 5.78
N SER A 52 -10.45 -12.33 6.14
CA SER A 52 -10.27 -11.09 5.37
C SER A 52 -10.68 -9.84 6.16
N HIS A 53 -10.18 -8.69 5.75
CA HIS A 53 -10.56 -7.38 6.24
C HIS A 53 -10.73 -6.42 5.06
N PHE A 54 -11.83 -5.65 5.05
CA PHE A 54 -12.08 -4.68 3.98
C PHE A 54 -11.20 -3.44 4.17
N PHE A 55 -10.37 -3.16 3.16
CA PHE A 55 -9.38 -2.08 3.19
C PHE A 55 -9.82 -0.83 2.40
N GLY A 56 -10.90 -0.91 1.66
CA GLY A 56 -11.47 0.20 0.88
C GLY A 56 -11.45 -0.03 -0.62
N SER A 57 -11.72 1.03 -1.38
CA SER A 57 -11.67 0.99 -2.85
C SER A 57 -10.34 1.49 -3.39
N ILE A 58 -9.93 0.97 -4.53
CA ILE A 58 -8.81 1.48 -5.33
C ILE A 58 -9.31 1.64 -6.76
N VAL A 59 -9.18 2.86 -7.28
CA VAL A 59 -9.60 3.20 -8.64
C VAL A 59 -8.36 3.42 -9.50
N THR A 60 -8.29 2.70 -10.61
CA THR A 60 -7.18 2.81 -11.56
C THR A 60 -7.68 2.99 -12.98
N SER A 61 -6.84 3.56 -13.83
CA SER A 61 -7.01 3.56 -15.28
C SER A 61 -5.75 3.03 -15.96
N VAL A 62 -5.91 2.44 -17.14
CA VAL A 62 -4.78 1.96 -17.96
C VAL A 62 -4.07 3.16 -18.59
N ALA A 63 -2.74 3.22 -18.48
CA ALA A 63 -1.93 4.25 -19.12
C ALA A 63 -0.99 3.64 -20.16
N GLY A 64 -0.95 4.27 -21.33
CA GLY A 64 0.03 3.96 -22.37
C GLY A 64 0.02 2.50 -22.85
N THR A 65 1.13 1.78 -22.65
CA THR A 65 1.34 0.41 -23.16
C THR A 65 0.58 -0.70 -22.40
N GLY A 66 -0.25 -0.34 -21.42
CA GLY A 66 -1.02 -1.33 -20.63
C GLY A 66 -0.27 -1.90 -19.42
N PHE A 67 1.01 -1.62 -19.26
CA PHE A 67 1.79 -2.03 -18.07
C PHE A 67 1.79 -1.01 -16.94
N SER A 68 1.34 0.22 -17.21
CA SER A 68 1.17 1.25 -16.20
C SER A 68 -0.30 1.42 -15.84
N ARG A 69 -0.58 1.51 -14.55
CA ARG A 69 -1.90 1.82 -13.98
C ARG A 69 -1.82 3.17 -13.29
N LEU A 70 -2.58 4.15 -13.77
CA LEU A 70 -2.72 5.42 -13.04
C LEU A 70 -3.64 5.19 -11.84
N VAL A 71 -3.19 5.59 -10.66
CA VAL A 71 -3.97 5.51 -9.42
C VAL A 71 -4.83 6.75 -9.30
N ILE A 72 -6.13 6.61 -9.56
CA ILE A 72 -7.11 7.71 -9.51
C ILE A 72 -7.62 7.90 -8.08
N ASP A 73 -7.82 6.81 -7.33
CA ASP A 73 -8.11 6.84 -5.89
C ASP A 73 -7.42 5.66 -5.20
N GLY A 74 -7.14 5.80 -3.90
CA GLY A 74 -6.48 4.78 -3.09
C GLY A 74 -4.97 4.94 -2.96
N GLN A 75 -4.38 6.03 -3.45
CA GLN A 75 -2.95 6.30 -3.38
C GLN A 75 -2.39 6.24 -1.94
N GLN A 76 -3.11 6.83 -0.97
CA GLN A 76 -2.69 6.84 0.44
C GLN A 76 -2.56 5.41 0.98
N ARG A 77 -3.54 4.55 0.66
CA ARG A 77 -3.58 3.14 1.07
C ARG A 77 -2.41 2.36 0.48
N LEU A 78 -2.19 2.46 -0.84
CA LEU A 78 -1.09 1.77 -1.52
C LEU A 78 0.27 2.21 -0.99
N THR A 79 0.48 3.51 -0.82
CA THR A 79 1.71 4.05 -0.25
C THR A 79 1.94 3.52 1.16
N THR A 80 0.91 3.53 2.01
CA THR A 80 1.03 3.08 3.40
C THR A 80 1.36 1.58 3.50
N ILE A 81 0.75 0.73 2.66
CA ILE A 81 1.11 -0.70 2.60
C ILE A 81 2.58 -0.88 2.19
N SER A 82 3.04 -0.13 1.18
CA SER A 82 4.45 -0.20 0.76
C SER A 82 5.39 0.20 1.90
N LEU A 83 5.09 1.27 2.64
CA LEU A 83 5.89 1.71 3.79
C LEU A 83 5.89 0.69 4.92
N LEU A 84 4.75 0.08 5.22
CA LEU A 84 4.62 -0.97 6.23
C LEU A 84 5.50 -2.18 5.89
N LEU A 85 5.45 -2.66 4.65
CA LEU A 85 6.24 -3.80 4.20
C LEU A 85 7.75 -3.49 4.17
N LEU A 86 8.14 -2.29 3.71
CA LEU A 86 9.54 -1.83 3.76
C LEU A 86 10.05 -1.75 5.21
N ALA A 87 9.24 -1.24 6.14
CA ALA A 87 9.58 -1.19 7.56
C ALA A 87 9.70 -2.61 8.17
N GLY A 88 8.81 -3.53 7.77
CA GLY A 88 8.87 -4.93 8.18
C GLY A 88 10.14 -5.63 7.68
N ILE A 89 10.48 -5.47 6.40
CA ILE A 89 11.70 -6.03 5.82
C ILE A 89 12.94 -5.47 6.53
N LYS A 90 12.98 -4.16 6.79
CA LYS A 90 14.08 -3.57 7.56
C LYS A 90 14.15 -4.14 8.98
N ALA A 91 13.03 -4.27 9.68
CA ALA A 91 13.01 -4.83 11.03
C ALA A 91 13.48 -6.29 11.08
N VAL A 92 13.19 -7.10 10.05
CA VAL A 92 13.74 -8.45 9.91
C VAL A 92 15.25 -8.42 9.67
N ASN A 93 15.72 -7.56 8.75
CA ASN A 93 17.15 -7.44 8.44
C ASN A 93 17.96 -6.98 9.66
N ASP A 94 17.38 -6.14 10.53
CA ASP A 94 17.99 -5.69 11.77
C ASP A 94 17.87 -6.74 12.92
N GLY A 95 17.23 -7.90 12.67
CA GLY A 95 17.04 -8.98 13.65
C GLY A 95 16.04 -8.63 14.77
N LEU A 96 15.15 -7.65 14.54
CA LEU A 96 14.21 -7.14 15.54
C LEU A 96 12.76 -7.62 15.32
N LEU A 97 12.46 -8.19 14.14
CA LEU A 97 11.19 -8.83 13.82
C LEU A 97 11.47 -10.27 13.39
N GLU A 98 10.75 -11.22 14.00
CA GLU A 98 10.91 -12.65 13.69
C GLU A 98 10.34 -12.98 12.31
N ILE A 99 10.99 -13.92 11.63
CA ILE A 99 10.57 -14.50 10.35
C ILE A 99 10.87 -16.01 10.36
N SER A 100 9.95 -16.82 9.88
CA SER A 100 10.14 -18.27 9.84
C SER A 100 10.91 -18.74 8.60
N ASN A 101 10.76 -18.00 7.50
CA ASN A 101 11.38 -18.32 6.22
C ASN A 101 11.84 -17.03 5.51
N GLU A 102 13.14 -16.90 5.28
CA GLU A 102 13.73 -15.75 4.59
C GLU A 102 13.11 -15.46 3.21
N SER A 103 12.63 -16.51 2.50
CA SER A 103 11.98 -16.33 1.20
C SER A 103 10.71 -15.48 1.26
N ARG A 104 10.09 -15.33 2.44
CA ARG A 104 8.90 -14.47 2.60
C ARG A 104 9.23 -12.98 2.39
N LYS A 105 10.48 -12.55 2.67
CA LYS A 105 10.92 -11.18 2.32
C LYS A 105 10.96 -10.98 0.80
N ASP A 106 11.52 -11.96 0.10
CA ASP A 106 11.63 -11.90 -1.36
C ASP A 106 10.23 -11.93 -1.99
N GLU A 107 9.32 -12.74 -1.44
CA GLU A 107 7.91 -12.78 -1.86
C GLU A 107 7.22 -11.42 -1.67
N ALA A 108 7.34 -10.79 -0.49
CA ALA A 108 6.79 -9.47 -0.22
C ALA A 108 7.38 -8.41 -1.18
N TYR A 109 8.70 -8.47 -1.39
CA TYR A 109 9.39 -7.55 -2.28
C TYR A 109 8.94 -7.72 -3.72
N ASP A 110 8.92 -8.94 -4.25
CA ASP A 110 8.55 -9.22 -5.65
C ASP A 110 7.06 -8.99 -5.92
N LEU A 111 6.18 -9.22 -4.94
CA LEU A 111 4.74 -9.05 -5.13
C LEU A 111 4.31 -7.58 -4.97
N PHE A 112 4.73 -6.93 -3.88
CA PHE A 112 4.19 -5.63 -3.47
C PHE A 112 5.08 -4.44 -3.79
N LEU A 113 6.39 -4.62 -3.89
CA LEU A 113 7.35 -3.52 -3.91
C LEU A 113 8.08 -3.38 -5.26
N ASN A 114 8.29 -4.48 -5.96
CA ASN A 114 9.10 -4.54 -7.16
C ASN A 114 8.25 -4.77 -8.43
N ALA A 115 8.59 -4.05 -9.50
CA ALA A 115 8.07 -4.27 -10.85
C ALA A 115 9.22 -4.65 -11.80
N LYS A 116 9.85 -5.78 -11.54
CA LYS A 116 11.10 -6.25 -12.13
C LYS A 116 11.13 -6.18 -13.67
N TYR A 117 10.00 -6.47 -14.31
CA TYR A 117 9.89 -6.56 -15.76
C TYR A 117 9.14 -5.38 -16.39
N CYS A 118 8.91 -4.29 -15.65
CA CYS A 118 8.34 -3.08 -16.25
C CYS A 118 9.33 -2.40 -17.20
N ASN A 119 8.81 -1.58 -18.11
CA ASN A 119 9.62 -0.85 -19.09
C ASN A 119 10.32 0.40 -18.53
N SER A 120 10.00 0.77 -17.27
CA SER A 120 10.64 1.90 -16.59
C SER A 120 12.06 1.52 -16.11
N GLU A 121 12.96 2.50 -16.06
CA GLU A 121 14.26 2.34 -15.41
C GLU A 121 14.10 2.03 -13.91
N ARG A 122 13.07 2.62 -13.31
CA ARG A 122 12.71 2.38 -11.91
C ARG A 122 11.88 1.11 -11.80
N LYS A 123 12.42 0.11 -11.14
CA LYS A 123 11.78 -1.19 -10.94
C LYS A 123 10.90 -1.24 -9.69
N ILE A 124 10.30 -0.11 -9.31
CA ILE A 124 9.40 -0.01 -8.16
C ILE A 124 7.93 -0.21 -8.58
N LYS A 125 7.16 -0.88 -7.74
CA LYS A 125 5.75 -1.19 -8.00
C LYS A 125 4.86 0.05 -7.94
N LEU A 126 5.05 0.90 -6.93
CA LEU A 126 4.33 2.14 -6.75
C LEU A 126 5.24 3.32 -7.01
N VAL A 127 4.91 4.14 -8.01
CA VAL A 127 5.63 5.38 -8.35
C VAL A 127 4.90 6.56 -7.72
N PRO A 128 5.42 7.15 -6.63
CA PRO A 128 4.82 8.31 -6.00
C PRO A 128 4.93 9.56 -6.88
N ILE A 129 4.17 10.61 -6.52
CA ILE A 129 4.37 11.94 -7.10
C ILE A 129 5.76 12.49 -6.74
N GLU A 130 6.21 13.49 -7.51
CA GLU A 130 7.59 13.98 -7.46
C GLU A 130 8.04 14.43 -6.07
N ASN A 131 7.18 15.11 -5.32
CA ASN A 131 7.51 15.60 -3.98
C ASN A 131 7.72 14.48 -2.94
N ASP A 132 6.97 13.38 -3.07
CA ASP A 132 7.07 12.23 -2.16
C ASP A 132 8.15 11.24 -2.60
N ARG A 133 8.53 11.30 -3.88
CA ARG A 133 9.39 10.32 -4.54
C ARG A 133 10.79 10.25 -3.94
N ILE A 134 11.39 11.40 -3.61
CA ILE A 134 12.75 11.44 -3.06
C ILE A 134 12.80 10.67 -1.73
N ALA A 135 11.86 10.94 -0.84
CA ALA A 135 11.79 10.24 0.45
C ALA A 135 11.47 8.75 0.28
N TYR A 136 10.54 8.42 -0.64
CA TYR A 136 10.19 7.04 -0.92
C TYR A 136 11.35 6.23 -1.53
N ASP A 137 12.06 6.81 -2.52
CA ASP A 137 13.19 6.16 -3.18
C ASP A 137 14.32 5.88 -2.18
N LYS A 138 14.62 6.81 -1.26
CA LYS A 138 15.63 6.60 -0.20
C LYS A 138 15.28 5.41 0.70
N ILE A 139 14.02 5.31 1.13
CA ILE A 139 13.55 4.18 1.94
C ILE A 139 13.62 2.88 1.16
N PHE A 140 13.14 2.90 -0.10
CA PHE A 140 13.15 1.73 -0.96
C PHE A 140 14.56 1.19 -1.23
N ASN A 141 15.52 2.08 -1.38
CA ASN A 141 16.94 1.75 -1.58
C ASN A 141 17.68 1.40 -0.28
N GLY A 142 17.02 1.54 0.87
CA GLY A 142 17.63 1.26 2.17
C GLY A 142 18.73 2.26 2.56
N GLU A 143 18.60 3.52 2.16
CA GLU A 143 19.56 4.58 2.50
C GLU A 143 19.47 4.92 3.99
N ASP A 144 20.62 5.24 4.60
CA ASP A 144 20.69 5.59 6.02
C ASP A 144 20.18 7.01 6.31
N GLU A 145 20.44 7.95 5.40
CA GLU A 145 20.04 9.34 5.52
C GLU A 145 18.67 9.58 4.89
N LEU A 146 17.63 9.60 5.71
CA LEU A 146 16.25 9.83 5.29
C LEU A 146 15.86 11.30 5.45
N ASP A 147 14.84 11.72 4.69
CA ASP A 147 14.21 13.05 4.82
C ASP A 147 13.21 13.04 5.97
N GLU A 148 13.62 13.53 7.15
CA GLU A 148 12.82 13.51 8.37
C GLU A 148 11.60 14.46 8.33
N ASP A 149 11.57 15.42 7.41
CA ASP A 149 10.44 16.33 7.24
C ASP A 149 9.31 15.71 6.41
N SER A 150 9.61 14.67 5.67
CA SER A 150 8.63 13.94 4.86
C SER A 150 7.68 13.08 5.73
N LYS A 151 6.38 13.12 5.44
CA LYS A 151 5.40 12.20 6.04
C LYS A 151 5.67 10.75 5.64
N ILE A 152 6.22 10.51 4.46
CA ILE A 152 6.69 9.20 3.98
C ILE A 152 7.69 8.62 5.00
N THR A 153 8.73 9.37 5.34
CA THR A 153 9.77 8.95 6.28
C THR A 153 9.21 8.77 7.69
N ARG A 154 8.39 9.74 8.16
CA ARG A 154 7.79 9.66 9.51
C ARG A 154 6.93 8.42 9.69
N ASN A 155 6.11 8.07 8.69
CA ASN A 155 5.25 6.89 8.77
C ASN A 155 6.03 5.58 8.61
N PHE A 156 7.07 5.56 7.77
CA PHE A 156 8.00 4.43 7.71
C PHE A 156 8.67 4.17 9.07
N ARG A 157 9.24 5.20 9.71
CA ARG A 157 9.86 5.09 11.04
C ARG A 157 8.82 4.69 12.10
N HIS A 158 7.61 5.23 12.03
CA HIS A 158 6.53 4.86 12.93
C HIS A 158 6.20 3.37 12.84
N PHE A 159 6.06 2.81 11.63
CA PHE A 159 5.86 1.37 11.45
C PHE A 159 7.05 0.57 11.97
N TYR A 160 8.28 0.98 11.64
CA TYR A 160 9.48 0.31 12.13
C TYR A 160 9.49 0.26 13.66
N ASP A 161 9.23 1.38 14.34
CA ASP A 161 9.15 1.46 15.79
C ASP A 161 8.06 0.54 16.37
N LYS A 162 6.89 0.50 15.74
CA LYS A 162 5.78 -0.35 16.19
C LYS A 162 6.09 -1.84 16.03
N LEU A 163 6.70 -2.21 14.91
CA LEU A 163 7.05 -3.61 14.61
C LEU A 163 8.20 -4.13 15.48
N THR A 164 9.13 -3.25 15.89
CA THR A 164 10.30 -3.63 16.69
C THR A 164 10.06 -3.58 18.20
N ARG A 165 9.02 -2.87 18.67
CA ARG A 165 8.65 -2.85 20.11
C ARG A 165 7.91 -4.13 20.45
N LYS A 166 8.61 -5.04 21.13
CA LYS A 166 8.04 -6.32 21.60
C LYS A 166 6.94 -6.09 22.63
N PRO A 167 5.65 -6.20 22.28
CA PRO A 167 4.74 -7.06 23.03
C PRO A 167 3.69 -7.77 22.17
N GLN A 168 3.71 -7.59 20.85
CA GLN A 168 2.78 -8.27 19.96
C GLN A 168 3.50 -9.50 19.43
N GLN A 169 2.89 -10.69 19.55
CA GLN A 169 3.34 -11.93 18.91
C GLN A 169 3.23 -11.80 17.37
N LEU A 170 3.81 -10.72 16.85
CA LEU A 170 3.79 -10.39 15.44
C LEU A 170 5.09 -10.87 14.81
N THR A 171 4.96 -11.68 13.78
CA THR A 171 6.08 -12.09 12.91
C THR A 171 5.90 -11.46 11.53
N PHE A 172 6.96 -11.41 10.75
CA PHE A 172 6.84 -10.92 9.37
C PHE A 172 5.90 -11.79 8.53
N ASP A 173 5.91 -13.12 8.78
CA ASP A 173 5.06 -14.06 8.08
C ASP A 173 3.58 -13.75 8.26
N ASN A 174 3.13 -13.61 9.52
CA ASN A 174 1.71 -13.34 9.78
C ASN A 174 1.30 -11.91 9.41
N LEU A 175 2.23 -10.95 9.43
CA LEU A 175 2.00 -9.60 8.91
C LEU A 175 1.76 -9.63 7.40
N LEU A 176 2.61 -10.35 6.64
CA LEU A 176 2.47 -10.49 5.20
C LEU A 176 1.17 -11.21 4.84
N ASP A 177 0.85 -12.33 5.51
CA ASP A 177 -0.41 -13.05 5.32
C ASP A 177 -1.62 -12.13 5.54
N ALA A 178 -1.59 -11.30 6.59
CA ALA A 178 -2.68 -10.36 6.86
C ALA A 178 -2.81 -9.28 5.76
N VAL A 179 -1.68 -8.77 5.24
CA VAL A 179 -1.68 -7.82 4.13
C VAL A 179 -2.24 -8.45 2.86
N GLU A 180 -1.87 -9.68 2.54
CA GLU A 180 -2.37 -10.42 1.38
C GLU A 180 -3.89 -10.63 1.42
N HIS A 181 -4.45 -10.83 2.62
CA HIS A 181 -5.88 -11.05 2.85
C HIS A 181 -6.72 -9.76 3.00
N LEU A 182 -6.10 -8.58 2.86
CA LEU A 182 -6.87 -7.34 2.76
C LEU A 182 -7.76 -7.37 1.52
N GLN A 183 -9.06 -7.10 1.70
CA GLN A 183 -10.02 -7.05 0.61
C GLN A 183 -10.21 -5.63 0.13
N ILE A 184 -10.17 -5.44 -1.18
CA ILE A 184 -10.46 -4.16 -1.82
C ILE A 184 -11.59 -4.28 -2.83
N ILE A 185 -12.22 -3.16 -3.14
CA ILE A 185 -13.00 -2.99 -4.35
C ILE A 185 -12.08 -2.36 -5.40
N SER A 186 -11.64 -3.16 -6.35
CA SER A 186 -10.85 -2.68 -7.50
C SER A 186 -11.80 -2.14 -8.55
N ILE A 187 -11.64 -0.88 -8.91
CA ILE A 187 -12.40 -0.21 -9.97
C ILE A 187 -11.43 0.16 -11.08
N GLU A 188 -11.67 -0.38 -12.28
CA GLU A 188 -10.89 -0.05 -13.48
C GLU A 188 -11.71 0.84 -14.41
N LEU A 189 -11.16 2.01 -14.74
CA LEU A 189 -11.76 2.96 -15.67
C LEU A 189 -11.43 2.57 -17.10
N ASP A 190 -12.42 2.66 -17.97
CA ASP A 190 -12.25 2.51 -19.41
C ASP A 190 -11.67 3.81 -20.03
N ALA A 191 -11.21 3.72 -21.29
CA ALA A 191 -10.58 4.86 -21.97
C ALA A 191 -11.54 6.07 -22.17
N ASP A 192 -12.83 5.81 -22.18
CA ASP A 192 -13.87 6.83 -22.35
C ASP A 192 -14.35 7.45 -21.02
N ASP A 193 -13.88 6.91 -19.89
CA ASP A 193 -14.22 7.43 -18.57
C ASP A 193 -13.36 8.69 -18.25
N ASP A 194 -14.00 9.75 -17.76
CA ASP A 194 -13.31 10.95 -17.29
C ASP A 194 -12.73 10.71 -15.89
N ALA A 195 -11.45 10.37 -15.84
CA ALA A 195 -10.73 10.05 -14.61
C ALA A 195 -10.73 11.23 -13.61
N GLN A 196 -10.67 12.48 -14.10
CA GLN A 196 -10.66 13.66 -13.24
C GLN A 196 -12.03 13.90 -12.62
N LEU A 197 -13.09 13.80 -13.40
CA LEU A 197 -14.48 13.96 -12.91
C LEU A 197 -14.82 12.87 -11.87
N ILE A 198 -14.38 11.63 -12.13
CA ILE A 198 -14.58 10.51 -11.21
C ILE A 198 -13.81 10.74 -9.91
N PHE A 199 -12.56 11.21 -9.99
CA PHE A 199 -11.76 11.56 -8.81
C PHE A 199 -12.44 12.66 -7.97
N GLU A 200 -12.92 13.73 -8.60
CA GLU A 200 -13.64 14.81 -7.92
C GLU A 200 -14.92 14.30 -7.25
N SER A 201 -15.66 13.45 -7.94
CA SER A 201 -16.87 12.80 -7.43
C SER A 201 -16.60 11.94 -6.20
N LEU A 202 -15.58 11.08 -6.25
CA LEU A 202 -15.21 10.19 -5.16
C LEU A 202 -14.72 10.96 -3.94
N ASN A 203 -13.95 12.02 -4.13
CA ASN A 203 -13.49 12.88 -3.04
C ASN A 203 -14.62 13.71 -2.42
N SER A 204 -15.59 14.14 -3.21
CA SER A 204 -16.76 14.89 -2.72
C SER A 204 -17.73 14.01 -1.93
N THR A 205 -17.80 12.71 -2.25
CA THR A 205 -18.66 11.71 -1.59
C THR A 205 -17.96 10.96 -0.47
N GLY A 206 -16.69 11.21 -0.22
CA GLY A 206 -15.84 10.52 0.78
C GLY A 206 -16.34 10.56 2.23
N LEU A 207 -17.37 11.36 2.52
CA LEU A 207 -18.13 11.31 3.78
C LEU A 207 -19.21 10.20 3.82
N ALA A 208 -19.64 9.67 2.69
CA ALA A 208 -20.77 8.73 2.61
C ALA A 208 -20.33 7.25 2.70
N LEU A 209 -19.10 6.91 2.31
CA LEU A 209 -18.61 5.52 2.37
C LEU A 209 -18.26 5.06 3.79
N THR A 210 -17.93 5.99 4.69
CA THR A 210 -17.68 5.67 6.12
C THR A 210 -18.95 5.34 6.89
N GLU A 211 -20.14 5.71 6.40
CA GLU A 211 -21.43 5.35 7.03
C GLU A 211 -21.98 4.00 6.53
N ALA A 212 -21.62 3.57 5.32
CA ALA A 212 -22.03 2.27 4.78
C ALA A 212 -21.38 1.09 5.53
N ASP A 213 -20.22 1.29 6.15
CA ASP A 213 -19.55 0.28 6.99
C ASP A 213 -20.26 0.00 8.33
N LYS A 214 -21.26 0.79 8.70
CA LYS A 214 -22.02 0.62 9.95
C LYS A 214 -23.29 -0.25 9.82
N ILE A 215 -23.63 -0.72 8.62
CA ILE A 215 -24.89 -1.45 8.36
C ILE A 215 -24.64 -2.94 8.12
N THR A 216 -23.68 -3.56 8.78
CA THR A 216 -23.63 -5.03 8.85
C THR A 216 -23.43 -5.45 10.30
N LYS A 217 -24.54 -5.50 11.01
CA LYS A 217 -24.70 -6.33 12.21
C LYS A 217 -25.41 -7.61 11.83
#